data_62db08d063beaf9abb2e258f7ae28915
#
_entry.id   62db08d063beaf9abb2e258f7ae28915
#
_cell.length_a   1.000
_cell.length_b   1.000
_cell.length_c   1.000
_cell.angle_alpha   90.00
_cell.angle_beta   90.00
_cell.angle_gamma   90.00
#
_symmetry.space_group_name_H-M   'P 1'
#
loop_
_entity.id
_entity.type
_entity.pdbx_description
1 polymer ?
#
loop_
_entity_poly.entity_id
_entity_poly.type
_entity_poly.pdbx_seq_one_letter_code
_entity_poly.pdbx_strand_id
1 'polypeptide(L)'
;MKHGCAKRNDKERLYGVWLGIKARCLYPNATGYKNYGGRGISICEEWKNSYESFRAWALSNGYDSNAPYGECTIERINVNKDYCPENCKWVNKIEQANNTRRNHFVTFQGETLTISQWGEKLGIDKKKLWERICLYEMSPEKALSTEQNLDETYLEYNNEVHNLKEWSIITGIHVQTLSSRLHKLHWSIEKTLTTPSKKRGKKC
;
A
#
# COMPACT_ATOMS: atom_id res chain seq x y z
N MET A 1 7.20 -40.26 -16.42
CA MET A 1 6.65 -40.94 -15.22
C MET A 1 5.58 -40.05 -14.60
N LYS A 2 4.39 -40.55 -14.24
CA LYS A 2 3.35 -39.78 -13.56
C LYS A 2 3.72 -39.78 -12.06
N HIS A 3 4.20 -38.62 -11.54
CA HIS A 3 4.40 -38.43 -10.11
C HIS A 3 3.04 -38.55 -9.37
N GLY A 4 3.00 -39.26 -8.24
CA GLY A 4 1.77 -39.60 -7.52
C GLY A 4 0.96 -38.43 -6.92
N CYS A 5 1.49 -37.20 -6.94
CA CYS A 5 0.91 -35.99 -6.32
C CYS A 5 -0.34 -35.44 -7.01
N ALA A 6 -0.83 -36.05 -8.09
CA ALA A 6 -2.00 -35.62 -8.85
C ALA A 6 -3.28 -36.43 -8.56
N LYS A 7 -3.26 -37.41 -7.66
CA LYS A 7 -4.44 -38.20 -7.32
C LYS A 7 -5.50 -37.30 -6.59
N ARG A 8 -6.75 -37.48 -6.97
CA ARG A 8 -7.86 -36.60 -6.58
C ARG A 8 -8.05 -36.41 -5.05
N ASN A 9 -7.60 -37.37 -4.25
CA ASN A 9 -7.73 -37.38 -2.78
C ASN A 9 -6.44 -36.99 -2.03
N ASP A 10 -5.25 -36.91 -2.73
CA ASP A 10 -3.96 -36.57 -2.11
C ASP A 10 -3.24 -35.44 -2.87
N LYS A 11 -4.01 -34.47 -3.37
CA LYS A 11 -3.43 -33.39 -4.12
C LYS A 11 -2.65 -32.46 -3.19
N GLU A 12 -1.33 -32.61 -3.22
CA GLU A 12 -0.43 -31.74 -2.47
C GLU A 12 -0.71 -30.27 -2.80
N ARG A 13 -0.87 -29.41 -1.77
CA ARG A 13 -1.12 -27.96 -1.94
C ARG A 13 -0.10 -27.31 -2.87
N LEU A 14 1.16 -27.71 -2.73
CA LEU A 14 2.26 -27.18 -3.53
C LEU A 14 2.10 -27.51 -5.03
N TYR A 15 1.59 -28.69 -5.36
CA TYR A 15 1.29 -29.06 -6.75
C TYR A 15 0.24 -28.13 -7.37
N GLY A 16 -0.75 -27.72 -6.57
CA GLY A 16 -1.75 -26.73 -6.97
C GLY A 16 -1.13 -25.36 -7.26
N VAL A 17 -0.15 -24.94 -6.46
CA VAL A 17 0.61 -23.68 -6.66
C VAL A 17 1.36 -23.75 -8.00
N TRP A 18 2.09 -24.83 -8.26
CA TRP A 18 2.83 -25.04 -9.50
C TRP A 18 1.92 -25.01 -10.74
N LEU A 19 0.78 -25.72 -10.71
CA LEU A 19 -0.20 -25.67 -11.79
C LEU A 19 -0.74 -24.26 -12.01
N GLY A 20 -0.99 -23.51 -10.93
CA GLY A 20 -1.43 -22.12 -10.99
C GLY A 20 -0.41 -21.19 -11.64
N ILE A 21 0.89 -21.39 -11.38
CA ILE A 21 1.96 -20.64 -12.06
C ILE A 21 1.94 -20.96 -13.55
N LYS A 22 1.94 -22.24 -13.92
CA LYS A 22 1.87 -22.67 -15.32
C LYS A 22 0.63 -22.10 -16.03
N ALA A 23 -0.52 -22.17 -15.39
CA ALA A 23 -1.76 -21.67 -15.97
C ALA A 23 -1.67 -20.19 -16.32
N ARG A 24 -1.28 -19.34 -15.38
CA ARG A 24 -1.21 -17.90 -15.61
C ARG A 24 -0.07 -17.45 -16.55
N CYS A 25 0.98 -18.25 -16.68
CA CYS A 25 2.08 -17.92 -17.58
C CYS A 25 1.91 -18.45 -18.99
N LEU A 26 1.30 -19.65 -19.16
CA LEU A 26 1.35 -20.40 -20.42
C LEU A 26 0.00 -20.53 -21.14
N TYR A 27 -1.13 -20.38 -20.42
CA TYR A 27 -2.44 -20.67 -21.02
C TYR A 27 -3.26 -19.39 -21.21
N PRO A 28 -3.46 -18.93 -22.46
CA PRO A 28 -4.16 -17.67 -22.76
C PRO A 28 -5.56 -17.56 -22.15
N ASN A 29 -6.27 -18.67 -22.01
CA ASN A 29 -7.63 -18.71 -21.45
C ASN A 29 -7.67 -18.80 -19.92
N ALA A 30 -6.51 -18.88 -19.25
CA ALA A 30 -6.48 -18.96 -17.77
C ALA A 30 -6.75 -17.60 -17.14
N THR A 31 -7.50 -17.62 -16.03
CA THR A 31 -7.72 -16.43 -15.20
C THR A 31 -6.37 -15.85 -14.76
N GLY A 32 -6.14 -14.60 -15.09
CA GLY A 32 -4.89 -13.90 -14.76
C GLY A 32 -3.84 -13.89 -15.87
N TYR A 33 -3.94 -14.73 -16.94
CA TYR A 33 -2.98 -14.74 -18.04
C TYR A 33 -2.62 -13.35 -18.56
N LYS A 34 -3.60 -12.48 -18.74
CA LYS A 34 -3.42 -11.07 -19.16
C LYS A 34 -2.40 -10.30 -18.30
N ASN A 35 -2.27 -10.66 -17.03
CA ASN A 35 -1.38 -9.99 -16.09
C ASN A 35 0.00 -10.66 -15.96
N TYR A 36 0.17 -11.85 -16.55
CA TYR A 36 1.41 -12.66 -16.51
C TYR A 36 1.88 -13.03 -17.92
N GLY A 37 1.48 -14.15 -18.48
CA GLY A 37 1.88 -14.58 -19.81
C GLY A 37 1.57 -13.56 -20.91
N GLY A 38 0.41 -12.90 -20.85
CA GLY A 38 0.04 -11.83 -21.76
C GLY A 38 0.91 -10.56 -21.67
N ARG A 39 1.79 -10.47 -20.65
CA ARG A 39 2.81 -9.43 -20.48
C ARG A 39 4.23 -9.93 -20.75
N GLY A 40 4.39 -11.18 -21.19
CA GLY A 40 5.70 -11.81 -21.39
C GLY A 40 6.31 -12.43 -20.14
N ILE A 41 5.57 -12.51 -19.01
CA ILE A 41 6.03 -13.23 -17.82
C ILE A 41 5.91 -14.73 -18.06
N SER A 42 7.01 -15.44 -17.85
CA SER A 42 7.12 -16.88 -18.06
C SER A 42 7.47 -17.64 -16.78
N ILE A 43 7.72 -18.92 -16.92
CA ILE A 43 8.26 -19.81 -15.90
C ILE A 43 9.54 -20.42 -16.46
N CYS A 44 10.60 -20.52 -15.67
CA CYS A 44 11.87 -21.10 -16.13
C CYS A 44 11.67 -22.55 -16.64
N GLU A 45 12.48 -22.96 -17.59
CA GLU A 45 12.35 -24.25 -18.26
C GLU A 45 12.42 -25.43 -17.27
N GLU A 46 13.23 -25.31 -16.25
CA GLU A 46 13.35 -26.34 -15.22
C GLU A 46 12.01 -26.57 -14.51
N TRP A 47 11.37 -25.52 -14.00
CA TRP A 47 10.08 -25.64 -13.31
C TRP A 47 8.91 -25.88 -14.26
N LYS A 48 9.02 -25.46 -15.50
CA LYS A 48 8.00 -25.69 -16.52
C LYS A 48 7.86 -27.18 -16.82
N ASN A 49 9.00 -27.92 -16.84
CA ASN A 49 9.08 -29.30 -17.26
C ASN A 49 9.07 -30.29 -16.08
N SER A 50 9.47 -29.86 -14.87
CA SER A 50 9.57 -30.75 -13.71
C SER A 50 8.92 -30.15 -12.47
N TYR A 51 7.87 -30.84 -11.98
CA TYR A 51 7.29 -30.51 -10.66
C TYR A 51 8.27 -30.83 -9.54
N GLU A 52 9.04 -31.90 -9.70
CA GLU A 52 10.02 -32.34 -8.71
C GLU A 52 11.10 -31.30 -8.47
N SER A 53 11.58 -30.60 -9.51
CA SER A 53 12.53 -29.49 -9.37
C SER A 53 11.90 -28.30 -8.65
N PHE A 54 10.67 -27.94 -9.02
CA PHE A 54 9.93 -26.89 -8.31
C PHE A 54 9.72 -27.25 -6.83
N ARG A 55 9.34 -28.51 -6.55
CA ARG A 55 9.10 -28.98 -5.19
C ARG A 55 10.38 -28.98 -4.35
N ALA A 56 11.50 -29.45 -4.91
CA ALA A 56 12.79 -29.44 -4.22
C ALA A 56 13.20 -28.02 -3.83
N TRP A 57 13.11 -27.09 -4.77
CA TRP A 57 13.36 -25.67 -4.49
C TRP A 57 12.42 -25.13 -3.39
N ALA A 58 11.13 -25.39 -3.50
CA ALA A 58 10.14 -24.89 -2.55
C ALA A 58 10.46 -25.32 -1.11
N LEU A 59 10.74 -26.60 -0.91
CA LEU A 59 11.07 -27.15 0.41
C LEU A 59 12.40 -26.61 0.96
N SER A 60 13.39 -26.40 0.10
CA SER A 60 14.69 -25.83 0.50
C SER A 60 14.63 -24.32 0.78
N ASN A 61 13.57 -23.62 0.31
CA ASN A 61 13.43 -22.19 0.45
C ASN A 61 12.26 -21.75 1.38
N GLY A 62 11.87 -22.63 2.30
CA GLY A 62 10.96 -22.25 3.39
C GLY A 62 9.47 -22.45 3.08
N TYR A 63 9.11 -23.30 2.11
CA TYR A 63 7.71 -23.70 1.96
C TYR A 63 7.22 -24.48 3.17
N ASP A 64 6.13 -23.99 3.79
CA ASP A 64 5.42 -24.66 4.86
C ASP A 64 4.06 -25.19 4.37
N SER A 65 3.93 -26.52 4.30
CA SER A 65 2.68 -27.20 3.92
C SER A 65 1.57 -27.00 4.94
N ASN A 66 1.91 -26.74 6.21
CA ASN A 66 0.99 -26.61 7.34
C ASN A 66 0.62 -25.14 7.60
N ALA A 67 1.25 -24.19 6.92
CA ALA A 67 0.94 -22.79 7.08
C ALA A 67 -0.56 -22.51 6.82
N PRO A 68 -1.21 -21.66 7.65
CA PRO A 68 -2.56 -21.21 7.41
C PRO A 68 -2.73 -20.61 6.03
N TYR A 69 -3.98 -20.56 5.54
CA TYR A 69 -4.27 -19.98 4.24
C TYR A 69 -3.77 -18.53 4.12
N GLY A 70 -2.91 -18.29 3.14
CA GLY A 70 -2.33 -16.97 2.88
C GLY A 70 -1.04 -16.68 3.64
N GLU A 71 -0.56 -17.56 4.54
CA GLU A 71 0.67 -17.33 5.30
C GLU A 71 1.93 -17.89 4.62
N CYS A 72 1.77 -18.72 3.60
CA CYS A 72 2.87 -19.22 2.78
C CYS A 72 2.45 -19.22 1.31
N THR A 73 2.66 -18.11 0.62
CA THR A 73 2.33 -17.91 -0.79
C THR A 73 3.57 -17.59 -1.58
N ILE A 74 3.65 -18.10 -2.83
CA ILE A 74 4.78 -17.78 -3.70
C ILE A 74 4.66 -16.36 -4.25
N GLU A 75 5.72 -15.58 -4.15
CA GLU A 75 5.80 -14.22 -4.68
C GLU A 75 7.09 -14.05 -5.49
N ARG A 76 7.05 -13.22 -6.53
CA ARG A 76 8.24 -12.84 -7.29
C ARG A 76 8.88 -11.61 -6.66
N ILE A 77 10.18 -11.66 -6.44
CA ILE A 77 10.97 -10.54 -5.88
C ILE A 77 10.83 -9.33 -6.82
N ASN A 78 11.05 -9.54 -8.11
CA ASN A 78 10.75 -8.54 -9.14
C ASN A 78 9.51 -8.97 -9.93
N VAL A 79 8.42 -8.25 -9.78
CA VAL A 79 7.11 -8.54 -10.41
C VAL A 79 7.12 -8.47 -11.94
N ASN A 80 8.17 -7.93 -12.55
CA ASN A 80 8.34 -7.82 -14.00
C ASN A 80 9.23 -8.91 -14.60
N LYS A 81 9.81 -9.80 -13.76
CA LYS A 81 10.61 -10.94 -14.18
C LYS A 81 9.84 -12.25 -14.04
N ASP A 82 10.39 -13.32 -14.60
CA ASP A 82 9.82 -14.67 -14.66
C ASP A 82 9.79 -15.36 -13.30
N TYR A 83 9.06 -16.46 -13.23
CA TYR A 83 9.12 -17.42 -12.13
C TYR A 83 10.35 -18.28 -12.27
N CYS A 84 11.34 -18.08 -11.43
CA CYS A 84 12.58 -18.85 -11.35
C CYS A 84 13.10 -18.84 -9.90
N PRO A 85 14.04 -19.76 -9.54
CA PRO A 85 14.60 -19.84 -8.20
C PRO A 85 15.10 -18.50 -7.65
N GLU A 86 15.79 -17.71 -8.46
CA GLU A 86 16.44 -16.46 -8.06
C GLU A 86 15.45 -15.30 -7.89
N ASN A 87 14.27 -15.43 -8.48
CA ASN A 87 13.25 -14.36 -8.47
C ASN A 87 12.02 -14.72 -7.65
N CYS A 88 12.01 -15.83 -6.93
CA CYS A 88 10.85 -16.25 -6.14
C CYS A 88 11.19 -16.41 -4.67
N LYS A 89 10.21 -16.16 -3.81
CA LYS A 89 10.25 -16.38 -2.38
C LYS A 89 8.87 -16.73 -1.83
N TRP A 90 8.82 -17.30 -0.63
CA TRP A 90 7.57 -17.52 0.09
C TRP A 90 7.31 -16.34 1.02
N VAL A 91 6.08 -15.84 0.99
CA VAL A 91 5.68 -14.65 1.74
C VAL A 91 4.30 -14.85 2.36
N ASN A 92 3.97 -14.04 3.35
CA ASN A 92 2.61 -13.95 3.87
C ASN A 92 1.73 -13.03 2.99
N LYS A 93 0.45 -13.02 3.30
CA LYS A 93 -0.57 -12.24 2.60
C LYS A 93 -0.32 -10.73 2.62
N ILE A 94 0.24 -10.22 3.72
CA ILE A 94 0.52 -8.78 3.90
C ILE A 94 1.69 -8.39 3.00
N GLU A 95 2.76 -9.17 3.01
CA GLU A 95 3.92 -8.93 2.16
C GLU A 95 3.55 -9.03 0.67
N GLN A 96 2.74 -10.04 0.29
CA GLN A 96 2.23 -10.18 -1.06
C GLN A 96 1.37 -8.97 -1.49
N ALA A 97 0.51 -8.46 -0.60
CA ALA A 97 -0.30 -7.28 -0.86
C ALA A 97 0.56 -6.02 -1.06
N ASN A 98 1.68 -5.93 -0.34
CA ASN A 98 2.62 -4.82 -0.46
C ASN A 98 3.49 -4.87 -1.73
N ASN A 99 3.61 -6.02 -2.39
CA ASN A 99 4.42 -6.19 -3.60
C ASN A 99 3.59 -6.09 -4.92
N THR A 100 2.45 -5.44 -4.90
CA THR A 100 1.63 -5.27 -6.11
C THR A 100 1.99 -3.99 -6.87
N ARG A 101 1.88 -4.03 -8.21
CA ARG A 101 2.12 -2.85 -9.09
C ARG A 101 1.13 -1.68 -8.87
N ARG A 102 0.03 -1.93 -8.17
CA ARG A 102 -0.96 -0.88 -7.84
C ARG A 102 -0.55 -0.06 -6.63
N ASN A 103 0.46 -0.50 -5.89
CA ASN A 103 0.95 0.22 -4.74
C ASN A 103 1.77 1.44 -5.18
N HIS A 104 1.56 2.54 -4.49
CA HIS A 104 2.39 3.71 -4.60
C HIS A 104 3.58 3.55 -3.65
N PHE A 105 4.76 3.50 -4.22
CA PHE A 105 6.01 3.46 -3.47
C PHE A 105 6.53 4.88 -3.25
N VAL A 106 7.00 5.15 -2.06
CA VAL A 106 7.54 6.45 -1.64
C VAL A 106 8.93 6.23 -1.07
N THR A 107 9.90 6.96 -1.58
CA THR A 107 11.27 6.94 -1.05
C THR A 107 11.46 8.13 -0.12
N PHE A 108 11.87 7.85 1.12
CA PHE A 108 12.15 8.86 2.12
C PHE A 108 13.31 8.38 3.00
N GLN A 109 14.29 9.25 3.26
CA GLN A 109 15.51 8.94 4.05
C GLN A 109 16.24 7.68 3.57
N GLY A 110 16.29 7.44 2.25
CA GLY A 110 16.97 6.29 1.64
C GLY A 110 16.17 4.98 1.68
N GLU A 111 14.99 4.94 2.28
CA GLU A 111 14.12 3.77 2.35
C GLU A 111 12.92 3.93 1.42
N THR A 112 12.58 2.86 0.66
CA THR A 112 11.45 2.84 -0.26
C THR A 112 10.40 1.87 0.24
N LEU A 113 9.25 2.39 0.66
CA LEU A 113 8.11 1.62 1.16
C LEU A 113 6.82 2.02 0.45
N THR A 114 5.81 1.18 0.55
CA THR A 114 4.44 1.55 0.11
C THR A 114 3.82 2.57 1.06
N ILE A 115 2.82 3.32 0.59
CA ILE A 115 2.05 4.24 1.45
C ILE A 115 1.49 3.52 2.68
N SER A 116 1.06 2.25 2.54
CA SER A 116 0.56 1.46 3.69
C SER A 116 1.64 1.17 4.72
N GLN A 117 2.84 0.78 4.27
CA GLN A 117 3.98 0.51 5.15
C GLN A 117 4.47 1.79 5.83
N TRP A 118 4.52 2.91 5.11
CA TRP A 118 4.84 4.20 5.72
C TRP A 118 3.80 4.62 6.76
N GLY A 119 2.50 4.42 6.47
CA GLY A 119 1.44 4.70 7.43
C GLY A 119 1.58 3.89 8.71
N GLU A 120 1.86 2.59 8.60
CA GLU A 120 2.09 1.70 9.74
C GLU A 120 3.35 2.09 10.53
N LYS A 121 4.47 2.33 9.82
CA LYS A 121 5.76 2.70 10.43
C LYS A 121 5.70 4.03 11.20
N LEU A 122 4.96 5.02 10.67
CA LEU A 122 4.89 6.36 11.24
C LEU A 122 3.63 6.61 12.08
N GLY A 123 2.73 5.63 12.19
CA GLY A 123 1.45 5.80 12.89
C GLY A 123 0.50 6.78 12.18
N ILE A 124 0.66 7.00 10.89
CA ILE A 124 -0.18 7.90 10.09
C ILE A 124 -1.27 7.09 9.40
N ASP A 125 -2.53 7.56 9.47
CA ASP A 125 -3.63 6.92 8.75
C ASP A 125 -3.34 6.82 7.24
N LYS A 126 -3.50 5.62 6.69
CA LYS A 126 -3.18 5.29 5.30
C LYS A 126 -3.92 6.19 4.30
N LYS A 127 -5.20 6.49 4.57
CA LYS A 127 -6.02 7.33 3.67
C LYS A 127 -5.49 8.76 3.68
N LYS A 128 -5.19 9.28 4.87
CA LYS A 128 -4.60 10.62 5.05
C LYS A 128 -3.25 10.73 4.33
N LEU A 129 -2.42 9.69 4.41
CA LEU A 129 -1.13 9.67 3.73
C LEU A 129 -1.29 9.58 2.20
N TRP A 130 -2.24 8.79 1.73
CA TRP A 130 -2.58 8.72 0.31
C TRP A 130 -3.08 10.08 -0.22
N GLU A 131 -3.96 10.76 0.51
CA GLU A 131 -4.43 12.10 0.14
C GLU A 131 -3.28 13.10 0.05
N ARG A 132 -2.35 13.10 1.01
CA ARG A 132 -1.17 13.97 0.98
C ARG A 132 -0.30 13.75 -0.25
N ILE A 133 -0.01 12.49 -0.57
CA ILE A 133 0.92 12.12 -1.65
C ILE A 133 0.25 12.16 -3.02
N CYS A 134 -0.94 11.56 -3.16
CA CYS A 134 -1.56 11.34 -4.46
C CYS A 134 -2.57 12.42 -4.85
N LEU A 135 -3.25 13.06 -3.88
CA LEU A 135 -4.25 14.08 -4.16
C LEU A 135 -3.67 15.50 -4.07
N TYR A 136 -2.83 15.75 -3.06
CA TYR A 136 -2.22 17.07 -2.83
C TYR A 136 -0.80 17.19 -3.39
N GLU A 137 -0.27 16.11 -3.98
CA GLU A 137 1.05 16.03 -4.60
C GLU A 137 2.19 16.57 -3.70
N MET A 138 2.07 16.32 -2.39
CA MET A 138 3.07 16.76 -1.42
C MET A 138 4.38 15.99 -1.62
N SER A 139 5.52 16.66 -1.40
CA SER A 139 6.80 15.96 -1.38
C SER A 139 6.84 14.89 -0.28
N PRO A 140 7.63 13.81 -0.44
CA PRO A 140 7.75 12.77 0.58
C PRO A 140 8.09 13.32 1.97
N GLU A 141 8.98 14.29 2.05
CA GLU A 141 9.40 14.94 3.30
C GLU A 141 8.22 15.58 4.02
N LYS A 142 7.36 16.29 3.28
CA LYS A 142 6.17 16.92 3.83
C LYS A 142 5.07 15.92 4.15
N ALA A 143 4.85 14.95 3.27
CA ALA A 143 3.77 13.97 3.42
C ALA A 143 4.00 13.02 4.60
N LEU A 144 5.25 12.59 4.83
CA LEU A 144 5.66 11.63 5.83
C LEU A 144 6.06 12.27 7.17
N SER A 145 6.20 13.61 7.24
CA SER A 145 6.48 14.24 8.51
C SER A 145 5.32 14.05 9.47
N THR A 146 5.60 13.49 10.64
CA THR A 146 4.62 13.34 11.73
C THR A 146 4.30 14.68 12.39
N GLU A 147 5.16 15.68 12.22
CA GLU A 147 5.02 17.02 12.78
C GLU A 147 4.02 17.92 12.06
N GLN A 148 3.51 17.49 10.89
CA GLN A 148 2.41 18.21 10.27
C GLN A 148 1.05 17.76 10.84
N ASN A 149 0.84 18.05 12.10
CA ASN A 149 -0.47 18.50 12.51
C ASN A 149 -0.75 19.80 11.71
N LEU A 150 -1.77 19.77 10.85
CA LEU A 150 -2.33 20.98 10.26
C LEU A 150 -2.81 21.99 11.34
N ASP A 151 -2.68 21.61 12.60
CA ASP A 151 -2.98 22.37 13.79
C ASP A 151 -1.86 23.32 14.20
N GLU A 152 -0.65 23.20 13.63
CA GLU A 152 0.51 24.06 13.91
C GLU A 152 0.71 25.16 12.86
N THR A 153 -0.32 25.58 12.17
CA THR A 153 -0.28 26.86 11.48
C THR A 153 -0.38 27.95 12.55
N TYR A 154 0.77 28.46 12.97
CA TYR A 154 0.82 29.62 13.87
C TYR A 154 0.46 30.87 13.08
N LEU A 155 -0.47 31.64 13.59
CA LEU A 155 -0.91 32.90 13.04
C LEU A 155 -0.58 34.00 14.03
N GLU A 156 0.06 35.07 13.54
CA GLU A 156 0.30 36.29 14.30
C GLU A 156 -0.82 37.29 14.00
N TYR A 157 -1.52 37.72 15.05
CA TYR A 157 -2.52 38.76 14.98
C TYR A 157 -2.58 39.55 16.30
N ASN A 158 -2.56 40.85 16.24
CA ASN A 158 -2.54 41.78 17.42
C ASN A 158 -1.38 41.48 18.39
N ASN A 159 -0.18 41.17 17.89
CA ASN A 159 1.02 40.82 18.65
C ASN A 159 0.89 39.50 19.46
N GLU A 160 -0.10 38.71 19.19
CA GLU A 160 -0.26 37.34 19.73
C GLU A 160 -0.02 36.31 18.66
N VAL A 161 0.71 35.24 19.02
CA VAL A 161 1.03 34.11 18.10
C VAL A 161 0.43 32.86 18.66
N HIS A 162 -0.57 32.33 17.97
CA HIS A 162 -1.28 31.10 18.36
C HIS A 162 -1.49 30.17 17.18
N ASN A 163 -1.59 28.86 17.47
CA ASN A 163 -2.01 27.89 16.48
C ASN A 163 -3.53 27.97 16.20
N LEU A 164 -3.99 27.26 15.15
CA LEU A 164 -5.41 27.31 14.76
C LEU A 164 -6.37 26.78 15.84
N LYS A 165 -5.94 25.86 16.71
CA LYS A 165 -6.77 25.37 17.82
C LYS A 165 -6.92 26.42 18.89
N GLU A 166 -5.82 27.06 19.27
CA GLU A 166 -5.82 28.16 20.25
C GLU A 166 -6.65 29.32 19.71
N TRP A 167 -6.45 29.74 18.46
CA TRP A 167 -7.30 30.77 17.82
C TRP A 167 -8.77 30.36 17.77
N SER A 168 -9.08 29.06 17.60
CA SER A 168 -10.47 28.60 17.65
C SER A 168 -11.09 28.79 19.02
N ILE A 169 -10.33 28.61 20.11
CA ILE A 169 -10.78 28.87 21.49
C ILE A 169 -10.97 30.37 21.72
N ILE A 170 -10.00 31.18 21.31
CA ILE A 170 -10.01 32.65 21.51
C ILE A 170 -11.15 33.28 20.72
N THR A 171 -11.34 32.92 19.47
CA THR A 171 -12.33 33.55 18.57
C THR A 171 -13.72 32.90 18.63
N GLY A 172 -13.86 31.72 19.23
CA GLY A 172 -15.09 30.93 19.20
C GLY A 172 -15.44 30.38 17.80
N ILE A 173 -14.52 30.47 16.82
CA ILE A 173 -14.71 29.97 15.45
C ILE A 173 -14.13 28.59 15.36
N HIS A 174 -14.90 27.61 14.86
CA HIS A 174 -14.46 26.24 14.75
C HIS A 174 -13.18 26.12 13.91
N VAL A 175 -12.22 25.32 14.38
CA VAL A 175 -10.88 25.15 13.75
C VAL A 175 -10.93 24.83 12.26
N GLN A 176 -11.86 23.96 11.82
CA GLN A 176 -12.04 23.66 10.39
C GLN A 176 -12.51 24.85 9.57
N THR A 177 -13.26 25.78 10.18
CA THR A 177 -13.69 27.01 9.53
C THR A 177 -12.50 27.95 9.35
N LEU A 178 -11.66 28.10 10.37
CA LEU A 178 -10.42 28.88 10.29
C LEU A 178 -9.50 28.31 9.21
N SER A 179 -9.27 27.00 9.23
CA SER A 179 -8.46 26.31 8.23
C SER A 179 -9.00 26.48 6.80
N SER A 180 -10.32 26.34 6.60
CA SER A 180 -10.94 26.54 5.28
C SER A 180 -10.81 27.97 4.78
N ARG A 181 -10.94 28.96 5.65
CA ARG A 181 -10.79 30.38 5.28
C ARG A 181 -9.38 30.70 4.81
N LEU A 182 -8.37 30.18 5.52
CA LEU A 182 -6.97 30.38 5.17
C LEU A 182 -6.56 29.62 3.91
N HIS A 183 -6.79 28.30 3.89
CA HIS A 183 -6.19 27.43 2.90
C HIS A 183 -7.05 27.22 1.65
N LYS A 184 -8.39 27.31 1.76
CA LYS A 184 -9.29 27.14 0.61
C LYS A 184 -9.78 28.45 0.03
N LEU A 185 -10.08 29.44 0.90
CA LEU A 185 -10.64 30.73 0.48
C LEU A 185 -9.57 31.83 0.42
N HIS A 186 -8.34 31.52 0.83
CA HIS A 186 -7.20 32.44 0.83
C HIS A 186 -7.50 33.80 1.48
N TRP A 187 -8.24 33.78 2.60
CA TRP A 187 -8.53 35.00 3.33
C TRP A 187 -7.28 35.49 4.08
N SER A 188 -7.21 36.82 4.31
CA SER A 188 -6.21 37.40 5.21
C SER A 188 -6.38 36.85 6.64
N ILE A 189 -5.32 36.87 7.44
CA ILE A 189 -5.34 36.42 8.83
C ILE A 189 -6.42 37.21 9.62
N GLU A 190 -6.41 38.53 9.51
CA GLU A 190 -7.40 39.40 10.15
C GLU A 190 -8.85 39.00 9.79
N LYS A 191 -9.16 38.90 8.51
CA LYS A 191 -10.49 38.51 8.03
C LYS A 191 -10.87 37.09 8.49
N THR A 192 -9.91 36.18 8.55
CA THR A 192 -10.12 34.82 9.02
C THR A 192 -10.55 34.78 10.47
N LEU A 193 -9.88 35.53 11.34
CA LEU A 193 -10.08 35.51 12.77
C LEU A 193 -11.26 36.38 13.24
N THR A 194 -11.55 37.47 12.52
CA THR A 194 -12.58 38.44 12.94
C THR A 194 -13.97 38.23 12.37
N THR A 195 -14.09 37.49 11.24
CA THR A 195 -15.40 37.24 10.62
C THR A 195 -16.18 36.16 11.37
N PRO A 196 -17.37 36.42 11.93
CA PRO A 196 -18.16 35.43 12.64
C PRO A 196 -18.53 34.22 11.73
N SER A 197 -18.62 33.04 12.31
CA SER A 197 -19.19 31.89 11.60
C SER A 197 -20.71 31.97 11.58
N LYS A 198 -21.34 31.78 10.40
CA LYS A 198 -22.81 31.68 10.33
C LYS A 198 -23.25 30.48 11.19
N LYS A 199 -24.07 30.72 12.23
CA LYS A 199 -24.73 29.63 12.94
C LYS A 199 -25.58 28.85 11.94
N ARG A 200 -25.29 27.57 11.78
CA ARG A 200 -26.21 26.65 11.07
C ARG A 200 -27.51 26.64 11.87
N GLY A 201 -28.56 27.27 11.35
CA GLY A 201 -29.90 27.13 11.89
C GLY A 201 -30.23 25.64 11.95
N LYS A 202 -30.66 25.14 13.11
CA LYS A 202 -31.28 23.83 13.22
C LYS A 202 -32.45 23.82 12.23
N LYS A 203 -32.39 22.96 11.21
CA LYS A 203 -33.61 22.61 10.47
C LYS A 203 -34.51 21.89 11.47
N CYS A 204 -35.61 22.51 11.83
CA CYS A 204 -36.74 21.79 12.44
C CYS A 204 -37.27 20.75 11.47
#